data_b51480ef258db40eedd14fcff8e170ab
#
_entry.id   b51480ef258db40eedd14fcff8e170ab
#
_cell.length_a   1.000
_cell.length_b   1.000
_cell.length_c   1.000
_cell.angle_alpha   90.00
_cell.angle_beta   90.00
_cell.angle_gamma   90.00
#
_symmetry.space_group_name_H-M   'P 1'
#
loop_
_entity.id
_entity.type
_entity.pdbx_description
1 polymer ?
#
loop_
_entity_poly.entity_id
_entity_poly.type
_entity_poly.pdbx_seq_one_letter_code
_entity_poly.pdbx_strand_id
1 'polypeptide(L)'
;MKLNIAKLPGDGVGPEVVEQAVKAIDAVCRRFGHEAKYRSALVGASAIDACGSAFPEETLKVCLDSDAVLFGAVGDPKYDNDPTAKVRPEQGLLAMRRELGLYANIRPVETFPSLLDRSPLRPEIASGADFVCVRELTGGMYFGEKGRLDGGDTAYDTNIYHRYEVERILRKAYSLAMLRRKHLTVVDKANVLESSRLWRQVAQEMAPEYPEVQTDYMYVDNAAMKLITGPRFFDVLVTENTFGDILTDEASCISGSMGLLASASLGEHTGVYEPIHGSYPQAAGRDVANPLATILSAAMMFEYAFGLKREGAAIRKAVGESIDRGFVTEDLASFGARPLGTSEVGDKVAELIENDN
;
A
#
# COMPACT_ATOMS: atom_id res chain seq x y z
N MET A 1 20.05 -5.03 -15.88
CA MET A 1 20.31 -4.61 -14.48
C MET A 1 20.09 -5.83 -13.59
N LYS A 2 20.83 -5.96 -12.46
CA LYS A 2 20.53 -6.99 -11.44
C LYS A 2 19.65 -6.38 -10.36
N LEU A 3 18.58 -7.07 -9.99
CA LEU A 3 17.58 -6.63 -9.03
C LEU A 3 17.58 -7.64 -7.87
N ASN A 4 18.03 -7.22 -6.68
CA ASN A 4 18.06 -8.10 -5.51
C ASN A 4 16.79 -7.81 -4.68
N ILE A 5 15.90 -8.78 -4.61
CA ILE A 5 14.56 -8.62 -4.02
C ILE A 5 14.41 -9.56 -2.82
N ALA A 6 14.14 -9.01 -1.65
CA ALA A 6 13.66 -9.80 -0.52
C ALA A 6 12.20 -10.20 -0.79
N LYS A 7 11.90 -11.51 -0.74
CA LYS A 7 10.57 -12.06 -0.92
C LYS A 7 10.01 -12.50 0.43
N LEU A 8 9.03 -11.76 0.95
CA LEU A 8 8.37 -12.04 2.22
C LEU A 8 6.90 -12.41 1.96
N PRO A 9 6.60 -13.69 1.68
CA PRO A 9 5.23 -14.10 1.37
C PRO A 9 4.24 -13.84 2.51
N GLY A 10 4.66 -14.04 3.75
CA GLY A 10 3.83 -13.87 4.94
C GLY A 10 2.80 -14.98 5.12
N ASP A 11 1.55 -14.60 5.42
CA ASP A 11 0.48 -15.47 5.88
C ASP A 11 -0.70 -15.51 4.89
N GLY A 12 -1.59 -16.49 5.07
CA GLY A 12 -2.85 -16.60 4.35
C GLY A 12 -2.66 -16.69 2.83
N VAL A 13 -3.29 -15.77 2.08
CA VAL A 13 -3.16 -15.69 0.61
C VAL A 13 -1.85 -15.03 0.16
N GLY A 14 -1.06 -14.48 1.08
CA GLY A 14 0.20 -13.79 0.78
C GLY A 14 1.13 -14.60 -0.13
N PRO A 15 1.41 -15.89 0.15
CA PRO A 15 2.23 -16.73 -0.74
C PRO A 15 1.69 -16.84 -2.16
N GLU A 16 0.37 -16.97 -2.34
CA GLU A 16 -0.26 -17.11 -3.65
C GLU A 16 -0.13 -15.82 -4.47
N VAL A 17 -0.43 -14.66 -3.90
CA VAL A 17 -0.39 -13.38 -4.62
C VAL A 17 1.02 -12.90 -4.89
N VAL A 18 1.98 -13.17 -3.98
CA VAL A 18 3.40 -12.86 -4.19
C VAL A 18 3.98 -13.66 -5.35
N GLU A 19 3.59 -14.93 -5.50
CA GLU A 19 4.06 -15.75 -6.61
C GLU A 19 3.60 -15.19 -7.97
N GLN A 20 2.40 -14.60 -8.05
CA GLN A 20 1.94 -13.96 -9.28
C GLN A 20 2.69 -12.66 -9.57
N ALA A 21 3.04 -11.88 -8.54
CA ALA A 21 3.91 -10.73 -8.71
C ALA A 21 5.31 -11.13 -9.19
N VAL A 22 5.87 -12.24 -8.69
CA VAL A 22 7.14 -12.79 -9.18
C VAL A 22 7.06 -13.12 -10.66
N LYS A 23 5.98 -13.77 -11.14
CA LYS A 23 5.79 -14.05 -12.58
C LYS A 23 5.81 -12.77 -13.42
N ALA A 24 5.13 -11.71 -12.94
CA ALA A 24 5.12 -10.41 -13.63
C ALA A 24 6.51 -9.75 -13.64
N ILE A 25 7.25 -9.79 -12.52
CA ILE A 25 8.63 -9.29 -12.43
C ILE A 25 9.53 -10.04 -13.41
N ASP A 26 9.44 -11.36 -13.45
CA ASP A 26 10.25 -12.19 -14.34
C ASP A 26 9.92 -11.94 -15.82
N ALA A 27 8.64 -11.72 -16.17
CA ALA A 27 8.21 -11.34 -17.51
C ALA A 27 8.82 -10.01 -17.94
N VAL A 28 8.79 -8.99 -17.04
CA VAL A 28 9.48 -7.71 -17.26
C VAL A 28 10.98 -7.91 -17.45
N CYS A 29 11.60 -8.71 -16.59
CA CYS A 29 13.03 -8.98 -16.67
C CYS A 29 13.41 -9.61 -18.02
N ARG A 30 12.64 -10.58 -18.50
CA ARG A 30 12.86 -11.19 -19.84
C ARG A 30 12.71 -10.15 -20.95
N ARG A 31 11.64 -9.35 -20.92
CA ARG A 31 11.36 -8.35 -21.96
C ARG A 31 12.40 -7.23 -22.02
N PHE A 32 12.86 -6.72 -20.89
CA PHE A 32 13.75 -5.54 -20.81
C PHE A 32 15.23 -5.90 -20.55
N GLY A 33 15.57 -7.18 -20.45
CA GLY A 33 16.96 -7.62 -20.27
C GLY A 33 17.51 -7.38 -18.86
N HIS A 34 16.69 -7.60 -17.83
CA HIS A 34 17.08 -7.55 -16.42
C HIS A 34 17.25 -8.96 -15.84
N GLU A 35 17.84 -9.07 -14.66
CA GLU A 35 17.99 -10.31 -13.89
C GLU A 35 17.49 -10.07 -12.46
N ALA A 36 16.38 -10.70 -12.08
CA ALA A 36 15.87 -10.66 -10.72
C ALA A 36 16.47 -11.81 -9.89
N LYS A 37 16.85 -11.49 -8.64
CA LYS A 37 17.31 -12.45 -7.64
C LYS A 37 16.45 -12.31 -6.39
N TYR A 38 15.88 -13.42 -5.95
CA TYR A 38 15.00 -13.47 -4.81
C TYR A 38 15.65 -14.14 -3.61
N ARG A 39 15.51 -13.51 -2.44
CA ARG A 39 15.87 -14.12 -1.15
C ARG A 39 14.61 -14.16 -0.29
N SER A 40 14.12 -15.37 -0.02
CA SER A 40 12.92 -15.56 0.80
C SER A 40 13.24 -15.52 2.28
N ALA A 41 12.36 -14.91 3.09
CA ALA A 41 12.42 -14.94 4.54
C ALA A 41 11.00 -14.97 5.15
N LEU A 42 10.89 -15.37 6.41
CA LEU A 42 9.63 -15.52 7.13
C LEU A 42 9.23 -14.22 7.83
N VAL A 43 7.93 -13.93 7.87
CA VAL A 43 7.36 -12.80 8.59
C VAL A 43 5.92 -13.14 9.02
N GLY A 44 5.42 -12.53 10.07
CA GLY A 44 4.04 -12.74 10.54
C GLY A 44 3.85 -14.03 11.32
N ALA A 45 2.69 -14.66 11.16
CA ALA A 45 2.33 -15.90 11.84
C ALA A 45 3.26 -17.06 11.49
N SER A 46 3.64 -17.18 10.22
CA SER A 46 4.59 -18.19 9.74
C SER A 46 5.96 -18.08 10.44
N ALA A 47 6.41 -16.88 10.72
CA ALA A 47 7.65 -16.65 11.48
C ALA A 47 7.48 -16.96 12.97
N ILE A 48 6.34 -16.57 13.59
CA ILE A 48 6.05 -16.90 14.98
C ILE A 48 6.03 -18.42 15.17
N ASP A 49 5.38 -19.16 14.26
CA ASP A 49 5.33 -20.63 14.32
C ASP A 49 6.73 -21.27 14.20
N ALA A 50 7.58 -20.70 13.38
CA ALA A 50 8.92 -21.26 13.13
C ALA A 50 9.93 -20.93 14.25
N CYS A 51 9.89 -19.72 14.83
CA CYS A 51 10.93 -19.25 15.75
C CYS A 51 10.44 -18.35 16.91
N GLY A 52 9.12 -18.15 17.08
CA GLY A 52 8.54 -17.35 18.15
C GLY A 52 8.62 -15.83 17.96
N SER A 53 9.12 -15.35 16.83
CA SER A 53 9.21 -13.92 16.49
C SER A 53 8.41 -13.60 15.24
N ALA A 54 7.62 -12.52 15.24
CA ALA A 54 6.87 -12.07 14.07
C ALA A 54 7.76 -11.41 12.99
N PHE A 55 8.96 -10.94 13.36
CA PHE A 55 9.96 -10.37 12.46
C PHE A 55 11.36 -10.75 12.96
N PRO A 56 11.89 -11.93 12.54
CA PRO A 56 13.19 -12.42 12.96
C PRO A 56 14.34 -11.51 12.49
N GLU A 57 15.45 -11.50 13.23
CA GLU A 57 16.66 -10.77 12.86
C GLU A 57 17.24 -11.19 11.50
N GLU A 58 17.12 -12.49 11.17
CA GLU A 58 17.50 -13.01 9.86
C GLU A 58 16.68 -12.37 8.74
N THR A 59 15.37 -12.18 8.96
CA THR A 59 14.49 -11.50 8.00
C THR A 59 14.87 -10.04 7.82
N LEU A 60 15.16 -9.33 8.92
CA LEU A 60 15.66 -7.96 8.86
C LEU A 60 16.94 -7.88 8.02
N LYS A 61 17.89 -8.79 8.25
CA LYS A 61 19.12 -8.84 7.46
C LYS A 61 18.86 -9.08 5.98
N VAL A 62 17.95 -10.00 5.64
CA VAL A 62 17.57 -10.23 4.23
C VAL A 62 16.99 -8.96 3.61
N CYS A 63 16.15 -8.21 4.34
CA CYS A 63 15.59 -6.95 3.86
C CYS A 63 16.67 -5.88 3.62
N LEU A 64 17.58 -5.68 4.58
CA LEU A 64 18.65 -4.68 4.50
C LEU A 64 19.69 -4.98 3.41
N ASP A 65 19.93 -6.27 3.14
CA ASP A 65 20.85 -6.73 2.08
C ASP A 65 20.21 -6.72 0.67
N SER A 66 18.95 -6.31 0.54
CA SER A 66 18.20 -6.29 -0.72
C SER A 66 17.90 -4.87 -1.19
N ASP A 67 17.70 -4.69 -2.49
CA ASP A 67 17.35 -3.39 -3.09
C ASP A 67 15.88 -3.01 -2.84
N ALA A 68 15.02 -4.03 -2.69
CA ALA A 68 13.59 -3.87 -2.44
C ALA A 68 13.02 -5.08 -1.70
N VAL A 69 11.89 -4.90 -1.01
CA VAL A 69 11.13 -5.95 -0.36
C VAL A 69 9.78 -6.12 -1.07
N LEU A 70 9.51 -7.28 -1.64
CA LEU A 70 8.19 -7.69 -2.09
C LEU A 70 7.51 -8.46 -0.96
N PHE A 71 6.41 -7.92 -0.46
CA PHE A 71 5.72 -8.44 0.71
C PHE A 71 4.28 -8.84 0.36
N GLY A 72 3.80 -9.95 0.93
CA GLY A 72 2.42 -10.42 0.75
C GLY A 72 1.49 -9.83 1.80
N ALA A 73 1.24 -10.58 2.86
CA ALA A 73 0.35 -10.14 3.93
C ALA A 73 0.72 -10.80 5.26
N VAL A 74 0.25 -10.25 6.38
CA VAL A 74 0.37 -10.86 7.71
C VAL A 74 -1.00 -10.95 8.38
N GLY A 75 -1.14 -11.89 9.29
CA GLY A 75 -2.32 -12.12 10.11
C GLY A 75 -2.81 -13.56 10.05
N ASP A 76 -3.14 -14.10 11.24
CA ASP A 76 -3.77 -15.41 11.37
C ASP A 76 -4.74 -15.38 12.55
N PRO A 77 -6.03 -15.73 12.35
CA PRO A 77 -7.06 -15.71 13.37
C PRO A 77 -6.71 -16.49 14.65
N LYS A 78 -5.79 -17.45 14.58
CA LYS A 78 -5.35 -18.21 15.77
C LYS A 78 -4.66 -17.32 16.80
N TYR A 79 -4.01 -16.21 16.35
CA TYR A 79 -3.37 -15.23 17.25
C TYR A 79 -4.36 -14.16 17.70
N ASP A 80 -5.32 -13.76 16.85
CA ASP A 80 -6.34 -12.76 17.18
C ASP A 80 -7.31 -13.26 18.25
N ASN A 81 -7.68 -14.54 18.16
CA ASN A 81 -8.61 -15.19 19.07
C ASN A 81 -7.96 -15.71 20.36
N ASP A 82 -6.63 -15.64 20.49
CA ASP A 82 -5.91 -16.03 21.71
C ASP A 82 -5.58 -14.80 22.57
N PRO A 83 -6.33 -14.56 23.68
CA PRO A 83 -6.04 -13.45 24.58
C PRO A 83 -4.71 -13.58 25.32
N THR A 84 -4.09 -14.77 25.30
CA THR A 84 -2.80 -15.06 25.94
C THR A 84 -1.63 -14.92 24.99
N ALA A 85 -1.87 -14.69 23.70
CA ALA A 85 -0.83 -14.50 22.70
C ALA A 85 0.07 -13.32 23.05
N LYS A 86 1.34 -13.59 23.33
CA LYS A 86 2.35 -12.56 23.67
C LYS A 86 2.89 -11.84 22.46
N VAL A 87 2.89 -12.52 21.31
CA VAL A 87 3.38 -11.99 20.02
C VAL A 87 2.26 -12.16 18.99
N ARG A 88 2.00 -11.11 18.21
CA ARG A 88 0.99 -11.10 17.15
C ARG A 88 1.64 -10.83 15.80
N PRO A 89 1.11 -11.39 14.70
CA PRO A 89 1.66 -11.19 13.34
C PRO A 89 1.85 -9.73 12.96
N GLU A 90 0.90 -8.84 13.30
CA GLU A 90 0.91 -7.41 13.00
C GLU A 90 2.10 -6.68 13.65
N GLN A 91 2.60 -7.17 14.79
CA GLN A 91 3.82 -6.63 15.41
C GLN A 91 5.04 -6.80 14.50
N GLY A 92 5.03 -7.84 13.64
CA GLY A 92 6.08 -8.03 12.63
C GLY A 92 6.08 -6.93 11.58
N LEU A 93 4.91 -6.51 11.11
CA LEU A 93 4.77 -5.41 10.15
C LEU A 93 5.22 -4.07 10.77
N LEU A 94 4.80 -3.78 12.00
CA LEU A 94 5.21 -2.56 12.72
C LEU A 94 6.72 -2.54 12.99
N ALA A 95 7.30 -3.69 13.36
CA ALA A 95 8.75 -3.82 13.54
C ALA A 95 9.49 -3.60 12.21
N MET A 96 9.05 -4.21 11.12
CA MET A 96 9.63 -4.01 9.79
C MET A 96 9.60 -2.53 9.38
N ARG A 97 8.48 -1.83 9.56
CA ARG A 97 8.37 -0.40 9.26
C ARG A 97 9.36 0.44 10.05
N ARG A 98 9.51 0.15 11.34
CA ARG A 98 10.45 0.85 12.23
C ARG A 98 11.90 0.56 11.87
N GLU A 99 12.28 -0.72 11.76
CA GLU A 99 13.67 -1.15 11.55
C GLU A 99 14.21 -0.75 10.16
N LEU A 100 13.33 -0.67 9.14
CA LEU A 100 13.68 -0.19 7.80
C LEU A 100 13.49 1.33 7.65
N GLY A 101 13.02 2.03 8.69
CA GLY A 101 12.81 3.48 8.65
C GLY A 101 11.75 3.93 7.62
N LEU A 102 10.70 3.13 7.42
CA LEU A 102 9.66 3.38 6.42
C LEU A 102 8.68 4.42 6.95
N TYR A 103 8.80 5.66 6.52
CA TYR A 103 7.97 6.76 7.01
C TYR A 103 6.84 7.17 6.06
N ALA A 104 6.95 6.86 4.77
CA ALA A 104 6.00 7.30 3.75
C ALA A 104 5.32 6.10 3.09
N ASN A 105 4.03 5.93 3.31
CA ASN A 105 3.23 4.95 2.60
C ASN A 105 2.49 5.63 1.45
N ILE A 106 2.76 5.18 0.24
CA ILE A 106 2.21 5.70 -1.01
C ILE A 106 1.13 4.73 -1.49
N ARG A 107 -0.10 5.20 -1.58
CA ARG A 107 -1.28 4.42 -1.99
C ARG A 107 -1.99 5.10 -3.16
N PRO A 108 -1.75 4.70 -4.41
CA PRO A 108 -2.50 5.20 -5.55
C PRO A 108 -3.91 4.65 -5.54
N VAL A 109 -4.88 5.48 -5.93
CA VAL A 109 -6.28 5.12 -6.13
C VAL A 109 -6.65 5.54 -7.54
N GLU A 110 -7.02 4.57 -8.37
CA GLU A 110 -7.36 4.75 -9.77
C GLU A 110 -8.62 3.95 -10.10
N THR A 111 -9.47 4.51 -10.95
CA THR A 111 -10.66 3.81 -11.47
C THR A 111 -10.42 3.37 -12.89
N PHE A 112 -10.78 2.11 -13.17
CA PHE A 112 -10.73 1.53 -14.50
C PHE A 112 -12.11 1.69 -15.17
N PRO A 113 -12.18 2.20 -16.43
CA PRO A 113 -13.47 2.40 -17.12
C PRO A 113 -14.33 1.14 -17.19
N SER A 114 -13.70 -0.03 -17.36
CA SER A 114 -14.36 -1.34 -17.43
C SER A 114 -14.89 -1.86 -16.09
N LEU A 115 -14.53 -1.21 -14.95
CA LEU A 115 -14.95 -1.59 -13.60
C LEU A 115 -15.81 -0.54 -12.89
N LEU A 116 -16.27 0.50 -13.60
CA LEU A 116 -17.05 1.58 -12.97
C LEU A 116 -18.38 1.10 -12.36
N ASP A 117 -18.95 0.04 -12.89
CA ASP A 117 -20.16 -0.60 -12.36
C ASP A 117 -19.89 -1.43 -11.08
N ARG A 118 -18.62 -1.68 -10.73
CA ARG A 118 -18.20 -2.33 -9.50
C ARG A 118 -17.98 -1.35 -8.36
N SER A 119 -17.76 -0.08 -8.67
CA SER A 119 -17.67 0.95 -7.63
C SER A 119 -19.01 1.09 -6.89
N PRO A 120 -19.00 1.27 -5.57
CA PRO A 120 -20.22 1.61 -4.82
C PRO A 120 -20.71 3.03 -5.14
N LEU A 121 -19.85 3.84 -5.77
CA LEU A 121 -20.20 5.18 -6.22
C LEU A 121 -20.87 5.11 -7.60
N ARG A 122 -21.73 6.09 -7.88
CA ARG A 122 -22.30 6.24 -9.22
C ARG A 122 -21.19 6.45 -10.25
N PRO A 123 -21.28 5.86 -11.46
CA PRO A 123 -20.23 5.94 -12.47
C PRO A 123 -19.76 7.37 -12.78
N GLU A 124 -20.67 8.35 -12.82
CA GLU A 124 -20.34 9.76 -13.08
C GLU A 124 -19.53 10.42 -11.96
N ILE A 125 -19.54 9.86 -10.72
CA ILE A 125 -18.73 10.30 -9.59
C ILE A 125 -17.37 9.59 -9.59
N ALA A 126 -17.37 8.27 -9.78
CA ALA A 126 -16.16 7.43 -9.73
C ALA A 126 -15.26 7.63 -10.96
N SER A 127 -15.86 7.83 -12.14
CA SER A 127 -15.12 7.92 -13.41
C SER A 127 -14.02 8.98 -13.39
N GLY A 128 -12.81 8.56 -13.76
CA GLY A 128 -11.63 9.45 -13.82
C GLY A 128 -11.08 9.85 -12.44
N ALA A 129 -11.44 9.14 -11.37
CA ALA A 129 -10.72 9.26 -10.11
C ALA A 129 -9.31 8.68 -10.30
N ASP A 130 -8.31 9.52 -10.07
CA ASP A 130 -6.88 9.20 -10.14
C ASP A 130 -6.15 10.11 -9.15
N PHE A 131 -5.79 9.60 -7.98
CA PHE A 131 -5.07 10.34 -6.96
C PHE A 131 -4.16 9.43 -6.15
N VAL A 132 -3.27 10.04 -5.37
CA VAL A 132 -2.33 9.32 -4.51
C VAL A 132 -2.52 9.77 -3.07
N CYS A 133 -2.73 8.82 -2.16
CA CYS A 133 -2.65 9.07 -0.73
C CYS A 133 -1.21 8.86 -0.25
N VAL A 134 -0.70 9.82 0.49
CA VAL A 134 0.60 9.78 1.18
C VAL A 134 0.33 9.76 2.68
N ARG A 135 0.49 8.59 3.28
CA ARG A 135 0.28 8.34 4.71
C ARG A 135 1.62 8.35 5.44
N GLU A 136 1.74 9.13 6.49
CA GLU A 136 2.85 9.00 7.43
C GLU A 136 2.74 7.67 8.19
N LEU A 137 3.84 6.92 8.39
CA LEU A 137 3.79 5.56 8.93
C LEU A 137 4.44 5.36 10.30
N THR A 138 5.22 6.31 10.81
CA THR A 138 6.10 6.07 11.97
C THR A 138 5.81 6.94 13.17
N GLY A 139 4.86 7.87 13.04
CA GLY A 139 4.39 8.74 14.11
C GLY A 139 2.97 8.43 14.56
N GLY A 140 2.46 9.33 15.38
CA GLY A 140 1.07 9.32 15.80
C GLY A 140 0.70 8.30 16.86
N MET A 141 -0.57 7.99 16.94
CA MET A 141 -1.19 7.14 17.98
C MET A 141 -0.69 5.68 17.93
N TYR A 142 -0.29 5.18 16.76
CA TYR A 142 0.16 3.80 16.61
C TYR A 142 1.53 3.55 17.24
N PHE A 143 2.35 4.59 17.37
CA PHE A 143 3.71 4.54 17.92
C PHE A 143 3.87 5.32 19.22
N GLY A 144 2.88 6.10 19.61
CA GLY A 144 2.87 6.84 20.86
C GLY A 144 2.77 5.96 22.10
N GLU A 145 3.00 6.58 23.25
CA GLU A 145 2.80 5.92 24.53
C GLU A 145 1.33 5.50 24.70
N LYS A 146 1.11 4.31 25.19
CA LYS A 146 -0.22 3.74 25.40
C LYS A 146 -0.26 2.93 26.69
N GLY A 147 -1.43 2.84 27.28
CA GLY A 147 -1.56 2.09 28.52
C GLY A 147 -2.96 2.00 29.07
N ARG A 148 -3.04 1.33 30.23
CA ARG A 148 -4.25 1.24 31.02
C ARG A 148 -3.99 1.70 32.45
N LEU A 149 -4.95 2.40 33.01
CA LEU A 149 -4.98 2.91 34.37
C LEU A 149 -6.18 2.33 35.12
N ASP A 150 -6.31 2.63 36.41
CA ASP A 150 -7.46 2.29 37.24
C ASP A 150 -7.86 0.81 37.19
N GLY A 151 -6.84 -0.09 37.26
CA GLY A 151 -7.07 -1.53 37.20
C GLY A 151 -7.52 -2.05 35.83
N GLY A 152 -7.48 -1.23 34.79
CA GLY A 152 -7.87 -1.55 33.43
C GLY A 152 -9.12 -0.83 32.92
N ASP A 153 -9.78 -0.05 33.80
CA ASP A 153 -11.01 0.65 33.46
C ASP A 153 -10.78 1.93 32.63
N THR A 154 -9.54 2.46 32.64
CA THR A 154 -9.13 3.61 31.81
C THR A 154 -8.05 3.16 30.83
N ALA A 155 -8.17 3.51 29.53
CA ALA A 155 -7.19 3.27 28.51
C ALA A 155 -6.81 4.57 27.79
N TYR A 156 -5.55 4.71 27.38
CA TYR A 156 -5.08 5.86 26.62
C TYR A 156 -4.10 5.45 25.53
N ASP A 157 -4.13 6.20 24.41
CA ASP A 157 -3.15 6.19 23.34
C ASP A 157 -2.74 7.62 23.03
N THR A 158 -1.44 7.89 22.95
CA THR A 158 -0.93 9.24 22.78
C THR A 158 -0.62 9.53 21.31
N ASN A 159 -1.24 10.58 20.75
CA ASN A 159 -0.96 11.01 19.38
C ASN A 159 0.16 12.06 19.39
N ILE A 160 1.39 11.65 19.08
CA ILE A 160 2.59 12.50 19.09
C ILE A 160 3.18 12.58 17.68
N TYR A 161 3.50 13.81 17.26
CA TYR A 161 4.26 14.12 16.06
C TYR A 161 5.38 15.10 16.35
N HIS A 162 6.54 14.83 15.78
CA HIS A 162 7.66 15.77 15.78
C HIS A 162 7.71 16.53 14.45
N ARG A 163 8.18 17.78 14.48
CA ARG A 163 8.28 18.62 13.28
C ARG A 163 9.00 17.91 12.13
N TYR A 164 10.12 17.24 12.37
CA TYR A 164 10.90 16.57 11.33
C TYR A 164 10.11 15.44 10.62
N GLU A 165 9.21 14.76 11.34
CA GLU A 165 8.34 13.72 10.77
C GLU A 165 7.35 14.31 9.79
N VAL A 166 6.78 15.46 10.15
CA VAL A 166 5.85 16.21 9.29
C VAL A 166 6.59 16.78 8.07
N GLU A 167 7.77 17.38 8.26
CA GLU A 167 8.57 17.95 7.16
C GLU A 167 8.96 16.88 6.14
N ARG A 168 9.46 15.71 6.57
CA ARG A 168 9.90 14.66 5.63
C ARG A 168 8.75 14.10 4.81
N ILE A 169 7.56 13.88 5.41
CA ILE A 169 6.41 13.35 4.67
C ILE A 169 5.81 14.40 3.73
N LEU A 170 5.73 15.67 4.13
CA LEU A 170 5.30 16.77 3.28
C LEU A 170 6.24 16.95 2.08
N ARG A 171 7.56 16.89 2.29
CA ARG A 171 8.56 16.95 1.20
C ARG A 171 8.34 15.83 0.18
N LYS A 172 8.01 14.61 0.66
CA LYS A 172 7.66 13.49 -0.21
C LYS A 172 6.38 13.75 -0.99
N ALA A 173 5.34 14.27 -0.32
CA ALA A 173 4.06 14.59 -0.96
C ALA A 173 4.18 15.71 -2.00
N TYR A 174 4.91 16.79 -1.70
CA TYR A 174 5.22 17.84 -2.67
C TYR A 174 5.98 17.32 -3.89
N SER A 175 6.98 16.45 -3.67
CA SER A 175 7.74 15.84 -4.78
C SER A 175 6.84 15.01 -5.69
N LEU A 176 5.86 14.29 -5.14
CA LEU A 176 4.86 13.57 -5.92
C LEU A 176 3.91 14.53 -6.65
N ALA A 177 3.42 15.58 -6.00
CA ALA A 177 2.54 16.55 -6.60
C ALA A 177 3.21 17.26 -7.81
N MET A 178 4.50 17.57 -7.71
CA MET A 178 5.29 18.13 -8.82
C MET A 178 5.33 17.23 -10.06
N LEU A 179 5.25 15.91 -9.88
CA LEU A 179 5.24 14.93 -10.97
C LEU A 179 3.83 14.62 -11.51
N ARG A 180 2.79 15.16 -10.87
CA ARG A 180 1.37 14.95 -11.19
C ARG A 180 0.71 16.27 -11.60
N ARG A 181 -0.54 16.50 -11.17
CA ARG A 181 -1.33 17.69 -11.55
C ARG A 181 -1.02 18.95 -10.72
N LYS A 182 0.04 18.90 -9.89
CA LYS A 182 0.51 20.01 -9.05
C LYS A 182 -0.54 20.50 -8.05
N HIS A 183 -1.29 19.57 -7.46
CA HIS A 183 -2.27 19.86 -6.42
C HIS A 183 -2.03 18.96 -5.21
N LEU A 184 -1.81 19.57 -4.05
CA LEU A 184 -1.60 18.90 -2.77
C LEU A 184 -2.71 19.27 -1.78
N THR A 185 -3.40 18.27 -1.25
CA THR A 185 -4.35 18.45 -0.15
C THR A 185 -3.76 17.91 1.14
N VAL A 186 -3.49 18.79 2.10
CA VAL A 186 -3.05 18.43 3.46
C VAL A 186 -4.28 18.17 4.31
N VAL A 187 -4.45 16.92 4.77
CA VAL A 187 -5.60 16.50 5.56
C VAL A 187 -5.23 16.38 7.03
N ASP A 188 -5.96 17.08 7.88
CA ASP A 188 -5.71 17.18 9.31
C ASP A 188 -7.00 17.36 10.14
N LYS A 189 -6.88 17.57 11.45
CA LYS A 189 -7.97 17.94 12.37
C LYS A 189 -7.57 19.16 13.23
N ALA A 190 -6.98 20.18 12.62
CA ALA A 190 -6.38 21.34 13.29
C ALA A 190 -7.36 22.18 14.11
N ASN A 191 -8.67 22.07 13.85
CA ASN A 191 -9.68 22.71 14.68
C ASN A 191 -9.81 22.10 16.10
N VAL A 192 -9.27 20.88 16.32
CA VAL A 192 -9.37 20.14 17.59
C VAL A 192 -7.99 19.75 18.13
N LEU A 193 -7.11 19.15 17.30
CA LEU A 193 -5.89 18.48 17.75
C LEU A 193 -4.66 19.37 17.64
N GLU A 194 -3.83 19.41 18.70
CA GLU A 194 -2.55 20.14 18.68
C GLU A 194 -1.55 19.52 17.69
N SER A 195 -1.48 18.18 17.59
CA SER A 195 -0.66 17.50 16.58
C SER A 195 -1.03 17.93 15.15
N SER A 196 -2.33 18.06 14.86
CA SER A 196 -2.80 18.57 13.57
C SER A 196 -2.51 20.05 13.34
N ARG A 197 -2.49 20.87 14.39
CA ARG A 197 -2.06 22.28 14.29
C ARG A 197 -0.60 22.39 13.91
N LEU A 198 0.27 21.53 14.48
CA LEU A 198 1.67 21.42 14.07
C LEU A 198 1.78 21.03 12.60
N TRP A 199 1.02 20.02 12.16
CA TRP A 199 0.99 19.58 10.76
C TRP A 199 0.64 20.73 9.81
N ARG A 200 -0.44 21.47 10.10
CA ARG A 200 -0.89 22.59 9.29
C ARG A 200 0.12 23.73 9.28
N GLN A 201 0.72 24.06 10.43
CA GLN A 201 1.75 25.09 10.53
C GLN A 201 2.96 24.74 9.65
N VAL A 202 3.50 23.53 9.77
CA VAL A 202 4.64 23.08 8.97
C VAL A 202 4.31 23.10 7.47
N ALA A 203 3.11 22.65 7.10
CA ALA A 203 2.69 22.67 5.70
C ALA A 203 2.58 24.09 5.13
N GLN A 204 2.09 25.05 5.94
CA GLN A 204 2.02 26.47 5.56
C GLN A 204 3.41 27.10 5.43
N GLU A 205 4.35 26.72 6.29
CA GLU A 205 5.74 27.18 6.21
C GLU A 205 6.47 26.62 4.98
N MET A 206 6.18 25.38 4.57
CA MET A 206 6.80 24.72 3.41
C MET A 206 6.16 25.08 2.08
N ALA A 207 4.88 25.44 2.02
CA ALA A 207 4.18 25.73 0.76
C ALA A 207 4.90 26.76 -0.14
N PRO A 208 5.51 27.84 0.37
CA PRO A 208 6.29 28.77 -0.45
C PRO A 208 7.52 28.18 -1.14
N GLU A 209 8.05 27.04 -0.66
CA GLU A 209 9.16 26.33 -1.33
C GLU A 209 8.71 25.64 -2.63
N TYR A 210 7.39 25.45 -2.81
CA TYR A 210 6.76 24.76 -3.94
C TYR A 210 5.72 25.64 -4.65
N PRO A 211 6.10 26.81 -5.19
CA PRO A 211 5.14 27.80 -5.70
C PRO A 211 4.31 27.32 -6.90
N GLU A 212 4.73 26.23 -7.56
CA GLU A 212 3.99 25.62 -8.65
C GLU A 212 2.89 24.66 -8.17
N VAL A 213 2.89 24.29 -6.89
CA VAL A 213 1.91 23.35 -6.32
C VAL A 213 0.82 24.12 -5.61
N GLN A 214 -0.41 23.98 -6.07
CA GLN A 214 -1.57 24.46 -5.32
C GLN A 214 -1.70 23.62 -4.06
N THR A 215 -1.64 24.25 -2.87
CA THR A 215 -1.76 23.58 -1.59
C THR A 215 -3.06 23.93 -0.91
N ASP A 216 -3.92 22.93 -0.68
CA ASP A 216 -5.17 23.05 0.04
C ASP A 216 -5.10 22.38 1.41
N TYR A 217 -5.89 22.88 2.36
CA TYR A 217 -5.98 22.33 3.72
C TYR A 217 -7.40 21.88 3.98
N MET A 218 -7.58 20.62 4.38
CA MET A 218 -8.90 20.04 4.59
C MET A 218 -8.97 19.29 5.92
N TYR A 219 -10.08 19.45 6.65
CA TYR A 219 -10.31 18.60 7.81
C TYR A 219 -10.65 17.18 7.38
N VAL A 220 -10.21 16.20 8.16
CA VAL A 220 -10.35 14.76 7.84
C VAL A 220 -11.78 14.33 7.61
N ASP A 221 -12.74 14.86 8.39
CA ASP A 221 -14.17 14.61 8.20
C ASP A 221 -14.70 15.16 6.86
N ASN A 222 -14.19 16.31 6.42
CA ASN A 222 -14.52 16.85 5.10
C ASN A 222 -13.82 16.04 3.97
N ALA A 223 -12.60 15.57 4.20
CA ALA A 223 -11.90 14.71 3.24
C ALA A 223 -12.64 13.38 3.02
N ALA A 224 -13.13 12.74 4.10
CA ALA A 224 -13.96 11.54 4.02
C ALA A 224 -15.22 11.78 3.17
N MET A 225 -15.96 12.86 3.43
CA MET A 225 -17.12 13.22 2.58
C MET A 225 -16.71 13.47 1.12
N LYS A 226 -15.54 14.10 0.89
CA LYS A 226 -15.08 14.47 -0.46
C LYS A 226 -14.64 13.25 -1.27
N LEU A 227 -14.08 12.23 -0.63
CA LEU A 227 -13.75 10.96 -1.29
C LEU A 227 -14.99 10.30 -1.89
N ILE A 228 -16.14 10.41 -1.23
CA ILE A 228 -17.41 9.84 -1.70
C ILE A 228 -18.12 10.75 -2.71
N THR A 229 -18.10 12.07 -2.49
CA THR A 229 -18.92 13.01 -3.29
C THR A 229 -18.19 13.55 -4.52
N GLY A 230 -16.87 13.44 -4.60
CA GLY A 230 -16.10 13.97 -5.72
C GLY A 230 -14.61 13.63 -5.63
N PRO A 231 -14.23 12.34 -5.74
CA PRO A 231 -12.84 11.88 -5.59
C PRO A 231 -11.86 12.50 -6.58
N ARG A 232 -12.32 12.92 -7.76
CA ARG A 232 -11.51 13.63 -8.77
C ARG A 232 -10.93 14.96 -8.30
N PHE A 233 -11.42 15.49 -7.19
CA PHE A 233 -10.86 16.68 -6.57
C PHE A 233 -9.40 16.46 -6.16
N PHE A 234 -9.08 15.28 -5.63
CA PHE A 234 -7.74 14.97 -5.14
C PHE A 234 -6.77 14.65 -6.27
N ASP A 235 -5.53 15.12 -6.12
CA ASP A 235 -4.37 14.70 -6.91
C ASP A 235 -3.36 14.00 -6.01
N VAL A 236 -2.79 14.73 -5.04
CA VAL A 236 -2.02 14.14 -3.93
C VAL A 236 -2.69 14.55 -2.62
N LEU A 237 -3.01 13.57 -1.80
CA LEU A 237 -3.53 13.76 -0.45
C LEU A 237 -2.45 13.32 0.53
N VAL A 238 -2.08 14.17 1.48
CA VAL A 238 -1.13 13.82 2.55
C VAL A 238 -1.79 13.95 3.91
N THR A 239 -1.52 12.97 4.79
CA THR A 239 -2.11 12.98 6.13
C THR A 239 -1.28 12.15 7.12
N GLU A 240 -1.61 12.29 8.40
CA GLU A 240 -1.04 11.54 9.50
C GLU A 240 -1.45 10.06 9.45
N ASN A 241 -0.84 9.25 10.32
CA ASN A 241 -0.91 7.79 10.30
C ASN A 241 -2.34 7.26 10.40
N THR A 242 -3.08 7.61 11.45
CA THR A 242 -4.41 7.07 11.73
C THR A 242 -5.45 7.53 10.71
N PHE A 243 -5.43 8.82 10.34
CA PHE A 243 -6.32 9.32 9.30
C PHE A 243 -6.02 8.71 7.94
N GLY A 244 -4.73 8.55 7.64
CA GLY A 244 -4.30 7.89 6.41
C GLY A 244 -4.74 6.44 6.31
N ASP A 245 -4.73 5.70 7.42
CA ASP A 245 -5.23 4.33 7.49
C ASP A 245 -6.71 4.27 7.09
N ILE A 246 -7.54 5.05 7.76
CA ILE A 246 -8.99 5.05 7.57
C ILE A 246 -9.38 5.56 6.17
N LEU A 247 -8.83 6.72 5.76
CA LEU A 247 -9.17 7.33 4.48
C LEU A 247 -8.73 6.50 3.27
N THR A 248 -7.62 5.76 3.37
CA THR A 248 -7.16 4.94 2.26
C THR A 248 -7.98 3.66 2.11
N ASP A 249 -8.51 3.11 3.20
CA ASP A 249 -9.42 1.97 3.14
C ASP A 249 -10.80 2.41 2.58
N GLU A 250 -11.29 3.59 2.97
CA GLU A 250 -12.47 4.20 2.35
C GLU A 250 -12.25 4.44 0.85
N ALA A 251 -11.11 5.04 0.48
CA ALA A 251 -10.74 5.28 -0.91
C ALA A 251 -10.61 3.99 -1.74
N SER A 252 -10.26 2.89 -1.09
CA SER A 252 -10.16 1.57 -1.73
C SER A 252 -11.45 1.14 -2.40
N CYS A 253 -12.57 1.47 -1.81
CA CYS A 253 -13.88 1.13 -2.33
C CYS A 253 -14.17 1.80 -3.68
N ILE A 254 -13.53 2.94 -3.98
CA ILE A 254 -13.75 3.70 -5.22
C ILE A 254 -13.34 2.90 -6.46
N SER A 255 -12.25 2.13 -6.38
CA SER A 255 -11.75 1.30 -7.48
C SER A 255 -12.58 0.05 -7.76
N GLY A 256 -13.49 -0.31 -6.85
CA GLY A 256 -14.38 -1.48 -6.96
C GLY A 256 -13.83 -2.76 -6.32
N SER A 257 -12.54 -2.84 -5.97
CA SER A 257 -11.96 -3.97 -5.24
C SER A 257 -10.68 -3.58 -4.49
N MET A 258 -10.55 -4.06 -3.26
CA MET A 258 -9.28 -3.96 -2.50
C MET A 258 -8.12 -4.72 -3.20
N GLY A 259 -8.45 -5.72 -4.02
CA GLY A 259 -7.50 -6.49 -4.82
C GLY A 259 -6.84 -5.70 -5.96
N LEU A 260 -7.18 -4.42 -6.15
CA LEU A 260 -6.55 -3.50 -7.11
C LEU A 260 -5.59 -2.49 -6.46
N LEU A 261 -5.51 -2.46 -5.13
CA LEU A 261 -4.81 -1.40 -4.43
C LEU A 261 -3.41 -1.79 -4.05
N ALA A 262 -2.48 -1.24 -4.81
CA ALA A 262 -1.06 -1.33 -4.54
C ALA A 262 -0.61 -0.36 -3.45
N SER A 263 0.50 -0.66 -2.84
CA SER A 263 1.13 0.19 -1.82
C SER A 263 2.66 0.10 -1.90
N ALA A 264 3.30 1.22 -1.62
CA ALA A 264 4.74 1.31 -1.41
C ALA A 264 5.02 2.02 -0.09
N SER A 265 5.69 1.33 0.82
CA SER A 265 6.21 1.92 2.06
C SER A 265 7.66 2.30 1.85
N LEU A 266 7.96 3.59 1.86
CA LEU A 266 9.26 4.16 1.50
C LEU A 266 9.92 4.82 2.72
N GLY A 267 11.23 4.70 2.77
CA GLY A 267 12.09 5.30 3.78
C GLY A 267 13.37 5.85 3.16
N GLU A 268 14.43 5.91 3.97
CA GLU A 268 15.76 6.32 3.52
C GLU A 268 16.54 5.18 2.87
N HIS A 269 16.10 3.94 3.08
CA HIS A 269 16.77 2.73 2.63
C HIS A 269 15.82 1.86 1.77
N THR A 270 15.80 0.56 2.04
CA THR A 270 15.01 -0.42 1.29
C THR A 270 13.51 -0.21 1.46
N GLY A 271 12.80 0.02 0.36
CA GLY A 271 11.34 0.14 0.36
C GLY A 271 10.62 -1.21 0.39
N VAL A 272 9.40 -1.22 0.95
CA VAL A 272 8.49 -2.38 0.98
C VAL A 272 7.32 -2.14 0.05
N TYR A 273 7.02 -3.13 -0.79
CA TYR A 273 5.98 -3.09 -1.82
C TYR A 273 4.99 -4.21 -1.55
N GLU A 274 3.77 -3.85 -1.21
CA GLU A 274 2.75 -4.75 -0.67
C GLU A 274 1.35 -4.39 -1.16
N PRO A 275 0.41 -5.34 -1.28
CA PRO A 275 -1.01 -5.01 -1.46
C PRO A 275 -1.56 -4.38 -0.17
N ILE A 276 -2.66 -3.62 -0.28
CA ILE A 276 -3.33 -3.05 0.90
C ILE A 276 -4.15 -4.10 1.65
N HIS A 277 -4.67 -5.13 0.95
CA HIS A 277 -5.48 -6.17 1.56
C HIS A 277 -4.69 -7.00 2.60
N GLY A 278 -5.40 -7.54 3.59
CA GLY A 278 -4.83 -8.42 4.61
C GLY A 278 -4.58 -9.87 4.12
N SER A 279 -4.31 -10.75 5.06
CA SER A 279 -3.95 -12.17 4.80
C SER A 279 -5.08 -13.03 4.27
N TYR A 280 -6.34 -12.65 4.44
CA TYR A 280 -7.54 -13.38 3.99
C TYR A 280 -7.43 -14.91 4.19
N PRO A 281 -7.31 -15.39 5.43
CA PRO A 281 -6.96 -16.79 5.71
C PRO A 281 -7.98 -17.79 5.17
N GLN A 282 -9.26 -17.38 5.06
CA GLN A 282 -10.34 -18.23 4.56
C GLN A 282 -10.19 -18.61 3.08
N ALA A 283 -9.44 -17.83 2.33
CA ALA A 283 -9.16 -18.05 0.90
C ALA A 283 -7.81 -18.75 0.63
N ALA A 284 -6.98 -18.89 1.65
CA ALA A 284 -5.65 -19.48 1.52
C ALA A 284 -5.71 -20.92 0.93
N GLY A 285 -4.90 -21.20 -0.08
CA GLY A 285 -4.83 -22.48 -0.77
C GLY A 285 -5.99 -22.74 -1.74
N ARG A 286 -6.87 -21.76 -1.99
CA ARG A 286 -8.05 -21.95 -2.84
C ARG A 286 -7.92 -21.37 -4.25
N ASP A 287 -6.83 -20.69 -4.55
CA ASP A 287 -6.57 -20.05 -5.85
C ASP A 287 -7.68 -19.06 -6.28
N VAL A 288 -8.21 -18.27 -5.33
CA VAL A 288 -9.32 -17.32 -5.57
C VAL A 288 -8.98 -15.87 -5.28
N ALA A 289 -7.87 -15.60 -4.59
CA ALA A 289 -7.47 -14.25 -4.23
C ALA A 289 -7.06 -13.43 -5.46
N ASN A 290 -7.46 -12.17 -5.51
CA ASN A 290 -7.05 -11.26 -6.59
C ASN A 290 -5.56 -10.87 -6.45
N PRO A 291 -4.68 -11.20 -7.41
CA PRO A 291 -3.26 -10.92 -7.31
C PRO A 291 -2.86 -9.52 -7.84
N LEU A 292 -3.80 -8.78 -8.45
CA LEU A 292 -3.48 -7.57 -9.21
C LEU A 292 -2.88 -6.46 -8.33
N ALA A 293 -3.31 -6.33 -7.06
CA ALA A 293 -2.72 -5.38 -6.13
C ALA A 293 -1.23 -5.65 -5.88
N THR A 294 -0.84 -6.91 -5.68
CA THR A 294 0.56 -7.30 -5.48
C THR A 294 1.38 -7.11 -6.75
N ILE A 295 0.80 -7.40 -7.90
CA ILE A 295 1.42 -7.16 -9.22
C ILE A 295 1.61 -5.65 -9.45
N LEU A 296 0.62 -4.80 -9.12
CA LEU A 296 0.74 -3.34 -9.20
C LEU A 296 1.75 -2.79 -8.18
N SER A 297 1.89 -3.44 -7.01
CA SER A 297 2.94 -3.10 -6.05
C SER A 297 4.33 -3.40 -6.62
N ALA A 298 4.48 -4.48 -7.40
CA ALA A 298 5.72 -4.74 -8.14
C ALA A 298 5.99 -3.64 -9.20
N ALA A 299 4.95 -3.08 -9.86
CA ALA A 299 5.14 -1.92 -10.73
C ALA A 299 5.71 -0.71 -9.97
N MET A 300 5.15 -0.42 -8.78
CA MET A 300 5.70 0.63 -7.90
C MET A 300 7.14 0.33 -7.47
N MET A 301 7.49 -0.94 -7.25
CA MET A 301 8.87 -1.35 -6.94
C MET A 301 9.82 -1.00 -8.07
N PHE A 302 9.46 -1.28 -9.34
CA PHE A 302 10.27 -0.86 -10.48
C PHE A 302 10.44 0.66 -10.54
N GLU A 303 9.38 1.40 -10.30
CA GLU A 303 9.38 2.87 -10.37
C GLU A 303 10.19 3.53 -9.24
N TYR A 304 10.00 3.08 -7.99
CA TYR A 304 10.56 3.76 -6.81
C TYR A 304 11.91 3.19 -6.35
N ALA A 305 12.10 1.87 -6.35
CA ALA A 305 13.37 1.28 -5.90
C ALA A 305 14.43 1.31 -7.00
N PHE A 306 14.03 1.01 -8.24
CA PHE A 306 14.97 0.84 -9.34
C PHE A 306 15.02 2.01 -10.33
N GLY A 307 14.08 2.97 -10.25
CA GLY A 307 13.97 4.08 -11.20
C GLY A 307 13.55 3.64 -12.60
N LEU A 308 13.04 2.43 -12.76
CA LEU A 308 12.67 1.77 -14.00
C LEU A 308 11.21 2.05 -14.37
N LYS A 309 10.92 3.30 -14.79
CA LYS A 309 9.55 3.76 -15.07
C LYS A 309 8.88 3.05 -16.24
N ARG A 310 9.64 2.67 -17.27
CA ARG A 310 9.10 1.97 -18.45
C ARG A 310 8.63 0.57 -18.08
N GLU A 311 9.39 -0.09 -17.25
CA GLU A 311 9.11 -1.43 -16.73
C GLU A 311 7.86 -1.41 -15.83
N GLY A 312 7.76 -0.45 -14.92
CA GLY A 312 6.55 -0.25 -14.11
C GLY A 312 5.32 0.04 -14.97
N ALA A 313 5.45 0.90 -15.99
CA ALA A 313 4.37 1.21 -16.92
C ALA A 313 3.92 -0.03 -17.73
N ALA A 314 4.84 -0.91 -18.10
CA ALA A 314 4.49 -2.16 -18.80
C ALA A 314 3.61 -3.08 -17.93
N ILE A 315 3.91 -3.19 -16.64
CA ILE A 315 3.06 -3.93 -15.69
C ILE A 315 1.67 -3.29 -15.59
N ARG A 316 1.60 -1.97 -15.39
CA ARG A 316 0.33 -1.25 -15.27
C ARG A 316 -0.54 -1.43 -16.53
N LYS A 317 0.06 -1.33 -17.71
CA LYS A 317 -0.61 -1.56 -18.98
C LYS A 317 -1.17 -2.97 -19.08
N ALA A 318 -0.37 -3.99 -18.74
CA ALA A 318 -0.79 -5.38 -18.76
C ALA A 318 -1.94 -5.67 -17.79
N VAL A 319 -1.91 -5.07 -16.60
CA VAL A 319 -3.02 -5.16 -15.62
C VAL A 319 -4.27 -4.52 -16.18
N GLY A 320 -4.21 -3.31 -16.75
CA GLY A 320 -5.36 -2.66 -17.38
C GLY A 320 -5.95 -3.52 -18.51
N GLU A 321 -5.10 -4.06 -19.37
CA GLU A 321 -5.51 -4.94 -20.46
C GLU A 321 -6.11 -6.26 -19.98
N SER A 322 -5.58 -6.84 -18.88
CA SER A 322 -6.14 -8.03 -18.23
C SER A 322 -7.58 -7.77 -17.76
N ILE A 323 -7.82 -6.62 -17.13
CA ILE A 323 -9.14 -6.19 -16.68
C ILE A 323 -10.09 -5.98 -17.87
N ASP A 324 -9.66 -5.26 -18.91
CA ASP A 324 -10.47 -4.96 -20.09
C ASP A 324 -10.86 -6.24 -20.87
N ARG A 325 -10.02 -7.26 -20.85
CA ARG A 325 -10.29 -8.58 -21.47
C ARG A 325 -11.09 -9.53 -20.56
N GLY A 326 -11.40 -9.13 -19.33
CA GLY A 326 -12.10 -9.97 -18.35
C GLY A 326 -11.24 -11.11 -17.77
N PHE A 327 -9.90 -11.00 -17.85
CA PHE A 327 -8.98 -11.94 -17.20
C PHE A 327 -8.80 -11.55 -15.72
N VAL A 328 -9.83 -11.83 -14.92
CA VAL A 328 -9.97 -11.35 -13.54
C VAL A 328 -10.49 -12.45 -12.62
N THR A 329 -10.27 -12.29 -11.35
CA THR A 329 -10.84 -13.12 -10.29
C THR A 329 -12.30 -12.80 -10.01
N GLU A 330 -12.98 -13.58 -9.17
CA GLU A 330 -14.41 -13.51 -8.92
C GLU A 330 -14.89 -12.13 -8.43
N ASP A 331 -14.07 -11.43 -7.63
CA ASP A 331 -14.38 -10.09 -7.09
C ASP A 331 -14.55 -9.02 -8.18
N LEU A 332 -13.91 -9.21 -9.33
CA LEU A 332 -13.97 -8.30 -10.49
C LEU A 332 -14.76 -8.85 -11.67
N ALA A 333 -15.09 -10.14 -11.69
CA ALA A 333 -15.76 -10.77 -12.81
C ALA A 333 -17.16 -10.21 -13.04
N SER A 334 -17.54 -9.92 -14.29
CA SER A 334 -18.89 -9.50 -14.66
C SER A 334 -19.92 -10.61 -14.41
N PHE A 335 -21.16 -10.22 -14.15
CA PHE A 335 -22.25 -11.19 -13.92
C PHE A 335 -22.37 -12.18 -15.08
N GLY A 336 -22.25 -13.49 -14.76
CA GLY A 336 -22.32 -14.56 -15.76
C GLY A 336 -21.00 -14.86 -16.48
N ALA A 337 -19.94 -14.07 -16.26
CA ALA A 337 -18.61 -14.41 -16.77
C ALA A 337 -17.96 -15.49 -15.89
N ARG A 338 -17.10 -16.31 -16.49
CA ARG A 338 -16.27 -17.27 -15.74
C ARG A 338 -15.09 -16.52 -15.12
N PRO A 339 -14.98 -16.45 -13.79
CA PRO A 339 -13.77 -15.91 -13.15
C PRO A 339 -12.58 -16.84 -13.36
N LEU A 340 -11.38 -16.27 -13.35
CA LEU A 340 -10.13 -17.00 -13.36
C LEU A 340 -9.63 -17.21 -11.91
N GLY A 341 -8.75 -18.20 -11.73
CA GLY A 341 -8.02 -18.37 -10.48
C GLY A 341 -6.89 -17.35 -10.32
N THR A 342 -6.38 -17.20 -9.10
CA THR A 342 -5.21 -16.34 -8.78
C THR A 342 -4.04 -16.62 -9.72
N SER A 343 -3.73 -17.90 -9.91
CA SER A 343 -2.62 -18.37 -10.75
C SER A 343 -2.84 -18.06 -12.23
N GLU A 344 -4.06 -18.29 -12.74
CA GLU A 344 -4.42 -17.99 -14.15
C GLU A 344 -4.32 -16.49 -14.44
N VAL A 345 -4.79 -15.61 -13.52
CA VAL A 345 -4.67 -14.16 -13.67
C VAL A 345 -3.20 -13.75 -13.75
N GLY A 346 -2.36 -14.28 -12.86
CA GLY A 346 -0.92 -14.01 -12.88
C GLY A 346 -0.26 -14.43 -14.20
N ASP A 347 -0.60 -15.61 -14.72
CA ASP A 347 -0.10 -16.10 -16.01
C ASP A 347 -0.54 -15.17 -17.17
N LYS A 348 -1.81 -14.75 -17.18
CA LYS A 348 -2.31 -13.82 -18.21
C LYS A 348 -1.60 -12.47 -18.18
N VAL A 349 -1.37 -11.89 -17.00
CA VAL A 349 -0.63 -10.62 -16.89
C VAL A 349 0.81 -10.80 -17.38
N ALA A 350 1.49 -11.90 -17.02
CA ALA A 350 2.84 -12.17 -17.49
C ALA A 350 2.89 -12.33 -19.02
N GLU A 351 1.95 -13.07 -19.62
CA GLU A 351 1.81 -13.20 -21.08
C GLU A 351 1.60 -11.83 -21.76
N LEU A 352 0.76 -10.95 -21.18
CA LEU A 352 0.52 -9.61 -21.72
C LEU A 352 1.77 -8.73 -21.66
N ILE A 353 2.57 -8.83 -20.58
CA ILE A 353 3.84 -8.11 -20.46
C ILE A 353 4.81 -8.55 -21.56
N GLU A 354 4.95 -9.85 -21.82
CA GLU A 354 5.89 -10.39 -22.80
C GLU A 354 5.51 -10.08 -24.26
N ASN A 355 4.20 -10.07 -24.56
CA ASN A 355 3.69 -9.90 -25.92
C ASN A 355 3.40 -8.44 -26.31
N ASP A 356 3.58 -7.47 -25.41
CA ASP A 356 3.41 -6.05 -25.69
C ASP A 356 4.60 -5.51 -26.50
N ASN A 357 4.41 -5.28 -27.79
CA ASN A 357 5.41 -4.79 -28.75
C ASN A 357 5.45 -3.26 -28.83
#